data_b8a41f65529e462257b8ce62fbfe3881
#
_entry.id   b8a41f65529e462257b8ce62fbfe3881
#
_cell.length_a   1.000
_cell.length_b   1.000
_cell.length_c   1.000
_cell.angle_alpha   90.00
_cell.angle_beta   90.00
_cell.angle_gamma   90.00
#
_symmetry.space_group_name_H-M   'P 1'
#
loop_
_entity.id
_entity.type
_entity.pdbx_description
1 polymer ?
#
loop_
_entity_poly.entity_id
_entity_poly.type
_entity_poly.pdbx_seq_one_letter_code
_entity_poly.pdbx_strand_id
1 'polypeptide(L)'
;GAARLDRLARPLQGKSDRDKELSIHAFILENVRYDKLKKPYSHEIIGPLTQGVGVCEGIAKTVKALCDAVQLPCIVALSEAAPERGVKYRHTWNVITVDGQRYHLDATFDNSLQRGTPRYDYFNLDDRHIFRDHETLVLPLPPCTADKGYYYRPLSFTKPEDVENRARQALRKKQPHFVFHWRGGGLNREILTDLLNRCAAAAAERGKCVSCSVNTAQAVVQLDFTDAPAGEALLVQQPDEGNEL
;
A
#
# COMPACT_ATOMS: atom_id res chain seq x y z
N GLY A 1 5.23 25.29 -1.51
CA GLY A 1 4.71 25.14 -0.26
C GLY A 1 3.23 25.32 -0.07
N ALA A 2 2.85 26.39 0.62
CA ALA A 2 1.45 26.63 1.03
C ALA A 2 0.48 26.71 -0.16
N ALA A 3 0.87 27.35 -1.26
CA ALA A 3 0.03 27.44 -2.45
C ALA A 3 -0.25 26.09 -3.10
N ARG A 4 0.73 25.19 -3.08
CA ARG A 4 0.57 23.82 -3.61
C ARG A 4 -0.38 23.02 -2.73
N LEU A 5 -0.24 23.12 -1.39
CA LEU A 5 -1.16 22.47 -0.45
C LEU A 5 -2.59 22.95 -0.66
N ASP A 6 -2.81 24.25 -0.81
CA ASP A 6 -4.13 24.83 -1.03
C ASP A 6 -4.76 24.33 -2.31
N ARG A 7 -3.98 24.25 -3.42
CA ARG A 7 -4.48 23.75 -4.69
C ARG A 7 -4.89 22.28 -4.61
N LEU A 8 -4.15 21.45 -3.87
CA LEU A 8 -4.46 20.05 -3.69
C LEU A 8 -5.65 19.84 -2.74
N ALA A 9 -5.74 20.65 -1.69
CA ALA A 9 -6.78 20.52 -0.67
C ALA A 9 -8.15 21.05 -1.14
N ARG A 10 -8.16 22.11 -1.95
CA ARG A 10 -9.39 22.81 -2.34
C ARG A 10 -10.47 21.90 -2.93
N PRO A 11 -10.16 21.03 -3.92
CA PRO A 11 -11.17 20.15 -4.49
C PRO A 11 -11.65 19.05 -3.52
N LEU A 12 -10.95 18.85 -2.40
CA LEU A 12 -11.30 17.83 -1.42
C LEU A 12 -12.22 18.34 -0.31
N GLN A 13 -12.37 19.66 -0.17
CA GLN A 13 -13.23 20.24 0.86
C GLN A 13 -14.67 19.75 0.69
N GLY A 14 -15.28 19.35 1.80
CA GLY A 14 -16.66 18.84 1.80
C GLY A 14 -16.83 17.40 1.35
N LYS A 15 -15.78 16.72 0.91
CA LYS A 15 -15.85 15.29 0.57
C LYS A 15 -15.85 14.43 1.82
N SER A 16 -16.22 13.15 1.66
CA SER A 16 -16.14 12.17 2.76
C SER A 16 -14.71 11.97 3.22
N ASP A 17 -14.52 11.52 4.44
CA ASP A 17 -13.20 11.19 4.98
C ASP A 17 -12.46 10.21 4.06
N ARG A 18 -13.16 9.17 3.62
CA ARG A 18 -12.55 8.16 2.74
C ARG A 18 -12.13 8.74 1.40
N ASP A 19 -12.94 9.58 0.78
CA ASP A 19 -12.58 10.20 -0.50
C ASP A 19 -11.37 11.14 -0.35
N LYS A 20 -11.31 11.88 0.74
CA LYS A 20 -10.14 12.69 1.08
C LYS A 20 -8.89 11.83 1.20
N GLU A 21 -8.98 10.75 1.96
CA GLU A 21 -7.86 9.81 2.17
C GLU A 21 -7.40 9.18 0.88
N LEU A 22 -8.33 8.67 0.06
CA LEU A 22 -8.01 8.06 -1.24
C LEU A 22 -7.29 9.04 -2.16
N SER A 23 -7.72 10.30 -2.19
CA SER A 23 -7.09 11.33 -3.01
C SER A 23 -5.69 11.68 -2.53
N ILE A 24 -5.47 11.74 -1.22
CA ILE A 24 -4.15 12.00 -0.64
C ILE A 24 -3.20 10.85 -0.94
N HIS A 25 -3.65 9.62 -0.75
CA HIS A 25 -2.88 8.42 -1.07
C HIS A 25 -2.52 8.37 -2.55
N ALA A 26 -3.50 8.63 -3.42
CA ALA A 26 -3.27 8.66 -4.87
C ALA A 26 -2.24 9.73 -5.28
N PHE A 27 -2.29 10.90 -4.65
CA PHE A 27 -1.30 11.94 -4.90
C PHE A 27 0.13 11.43 -4.64
N ILE A 28 0.35 10.76 -3.53
CA ILE A 28 1.67 10.20 -3.21
C ILE A 28 2.09 9.16 -4.26
N LEU A 29 1.21 8.20 -4.56
CA LEU A 29 1.55 7.12 -5.49
C LEU A 29 1.78 7.60 -6.91
N GLU A 30 1.05 8.63 -7.34
CA GLU A 30 1.14 9.16 -8.71
C GLU A 30 2.27 10.16 -8.91
N ASN A 31 2.67 10.90 -7.86
CA ASN A 31 3.53 12.07 -8.03
C ASN A 31 4.86 11.99 -7.29
N VAL A 32 5.06 11.03 -6.40
CA VAL A 32 6.26 10.97 -5.57
C VAL A 32 7.06 9.72 -5.89
N ARG A 33 8.35 9.90 -6.18
CA ARG A 33 9.32 8.82 -6.29
C ARG A 33 10.16 8.77 -5.03
N TYR A 34 10.55 7.57 -4.61
CA TYR A 34 11.44 7.42 -3.47
C TYR A 34 12.82 8.02 -3.78
N ASP A 35 13.34 8.87 -2.90
CA ASP A 35 14.63 9.50 -3.09
C ASP A 35 15.75 8.64 -2.50
N LYS A 36 16.38 7.83 -3.34
CA LYS A 36 17.53 6.98 -2.94
C LYS A 36 18.74 7.79 -2.52
N LEU A 37 18.85 9.04 -2.98
CA LEU A 37 19.94 9.95 -2.62
C LEU A 37 19.73 10.60 -1.26
N LYS A 38 18.51 10.50 -0.70
CA LYS A 38 18.14 11.02 0.62
C LYS A 38 18.54 12.48 0.82
N LYS A 39 18.22 13.31 -0.16
CA LYS A 39 18.53 14.75 -0.10
C LYS A 39 17.79 15.39 1.08
N PRO A 40 18.34 16.48 1.68
CA PRO A 40 17.68 17.12 2.82
C PRO A 40 16.22 17.50 2.59
N TYR A 41 15.87 18.05 1.41
CA TYR A 41 14.49 18.44 1.11
C TYR A 41 13.54 17.24 0.99
N SER A 42 14.06 16.03 0.76
CA SER A 42 13.24 14.81 0.68
C SER A 42 12.73 14.34 2.04
N HIS A 43 13.28 14.86 3.14
CA HIS A 43 12.81 14.63 4.50
C HIS A 43 11.73 15.62 4.92
N GLU A 44 11.41 16.58 4.07
CA GLU A 44 10.44 17.64 4.32
C GLU A 44 9.36 17.64 3.26
N ILE A 45 8.26 18.37 3.51
CA ILE A 45 7.13 18.40 2.59
C ILE A 45 7.47 18.98 1.21
N ILE A 46 8.50 19.81 1.12
CA ILE A 46 8.91 20.41 -0.16
C ILE A 46 9.36 19.34 -1.17
N GLY A 47 9.95 18.25 -0.71
CA GLY A 47 10.33 17.13 -1.57
C GLY A 47 9.14 16.53 -2.30
N PRO A 48 8.18 15.91 -1.59
CA PRO A 48 6.98 15.34 -2.22
C PRO A 48 6.11 16.37 -2.93
N LEU A 49 5.93 17.56 -2.36
CA LEU A 49 5.01 18.55 -2.93
C LEU A 49 5.52 19.24 -4.18
N THR A 50 6.82 19.54 -4.25
CA THR A 50 7.37 20.38 -5.32
C THR A 50 8.44 19.72 -6.16
N GLN A 51 9.19 18.78 -5.60
CA GLN A 51 10.28 18.09 -6.31
C GLN A 51 9.89 16.70 -6.81
N GLY A 52 8.73 16.18 -6.37
CA GLY A 52 8.26 14.86 -6.76
C GLY A 52 9.11 13.72 -6.21
N VAL A 53 9.84 13.94 -5.11
CA VAL A 53 10.67 12.94 -4.46
C VAL A 53 10.53 13.03 -2.94
N GLY A 54 10.70 11.91 -2.26
CA GLY A 54 10.67 11.88 -0.81
C GLY A 54 11.21 10.59 -0.24
N VAL A 55 11.68 10.66 1.00
CA VAL A 55 11.88 9.48 1.84
C VAL A 55 10.65 9.31 2.74
N CYS A 56 10.60 8.23 3.53
CA CYS A 56 9.43 7.94 4.37
C CYS A 56 9.03 9.12 5.26
N GLU A 57 10.00 9.82 5.86
CA GLU A 57 9.73 10.98 6.70
C GLU A 57 9.04 12.12 5.92
N GLY A 58 9.56 12.48 4.75
CA GLY A 58 8.97 13.53 3.92
C GLY A 58 7.59 13.17 3.40
N ILE A 59 7.39 11.90 3.04
CA ILE A 59 6.09 11.39 2.60
C ILE A 59 5.07 11.45 3.75
N ALA A 60 5.44 10.96 4.94
CA ALA A 60 4.55 10.98 6.10
C ALA A 60 4.19 12.41 6.53
N LYS A 61 5.15 13.34 6.51
CA LYS A 61 4.90 14.76 6.79
C LYS A 61 3.98 15.38 5.74
N THR A 62 4.10 15.00 4.48
CA THR A 62 3.25 15.50 3.41
C THR A 62 1.82 14.98 3.55
N VAL A 63 1.65 13.69 3.86
CA VAL A 63 0.32 13.11 4.15
C VAL A 63 -0.33 13.88 5.31
N LYS A 64 0.42 14.13 6.40
CA LYS A 64 -0.11 14.90 7.54
C LYS A 64 -0.51 16.31 7.12
N ALA A 65 0.32 17.01 6.37
CA ALA A 65 0.02 18.38 5.94
C ALA A 65 -1.24 18.45 5.07
N LEU A 66 -1.40 17.50 4.15
CA LEU A 66 -2.61 17.40 3.33
C LEU A 66 -3.84 17.05 4.15
N CYS A 67 -3.71 16.12 5.10
CA CYS A 67 -4.80 15.77 6.01
C CYS A 67 -5.22 16.98 6.86
N ASP A 68 -4.27 17.71 7.42
CA ASP A 68 -4.56 18.92 8.19
C ASP A 68 -5.30 19.96 7.34
N ALA A 69 -4.91 20.13 6.08
CA ALA A 69 -5.54 21.09 5.17
C ALA A 69 -7.00 20.76 4.83
N VAL A 70 -7.39 19.49 4.95
CA VAL A 70 -8.76 19.02 4.67
C VAL A 70 -9.51 18.58 5.93
N GLN A 71 -9.00 18.92 7.11
CA GLN A 71 -9.59 18.59 8.42
C GLN A 71 -9.76 17.08 8.65
N LEU A 72 -8.78 16.31 8.27
CA LEU A 72 -8.74 14.86 8.51
C LEU A 72 -7.68 14.60 9.60
N PRO A 73 -8.05 14.16 10.81
CA PRO A 73 -7.06 13.96 11.87
C PRO A 73 -5.99 12.96 11.47
N CYS A 74 -4.74 13.34 11.64
CA CYS A 74 -3.60 12.53 11.23
C CYS A 74 -2.42 12.75 12.17
N ILE A 75 -1.73 11.67 12.51
CA ILE A 75 -0.54 11.67 13.35
C ILE A 75 0.60 11.06 12.55
N VAL A 76 1.82 11.55 12.75
CA VAL A 76 3.02 10.91 12.24
C VAL A 76 3.48 9.85 13.24
N ALA A 77 3.61 8.61 12.79
CA ALA A 77 4.10 7.49 13.56
C ALA A 77 5.58 7.26 13.27
N LEU A 78 6.35 6.95 14.30
CA LEU A 78 7.78 6.69 14.20
C LEU A 78 8.10 5.41 14.95
N SER A 79 8.73 4.46 14.25
CA SER A 79 9.16 3.19 14.84
C SER A 79 10.61 3.23 15.28
N GLU A 80 10.97 2.27 16.13
CA GLU A 80 12.38 2.03 16.47
C GLU A 80 13.11 1.40 15.28
N ALA A 81 14.43 1.58 15.27
CA ALA A 81 15.30 0.76 14.44
C ALA A 81 15.51 -0.61 15.10
N ALA A 82 15.85 -1.60 14.30
CA ALA A 82 16.17 -2.95 14.76
C ALA A 82 17.32 -3.51 13.92
N PRO A 83 18.56 -2.99 14.11
CA PRO A 83 19.70 -3.39 13.28
C PRO A 83 19.97 -4.90 13.29
N GLU A 84 19.69 -5.57 14.41
CA GLU A 84 19.82 -7.02 14.55
C GLU A 84 18.88 -7.81 13.62
N ARG A 85 17.82 -7.19 13.14
CA ARG A 85 16.88 -7.76 12.18
C ARG A 85 17.00 -7.13 10.79
N GLY A 86 18.05 -6.35 10.55
CA GLY A 86 18.29 -5.68 9.26
C GLY A 86 17.54 -4.36 9.07
N VAL A 87 16.86 -3.87 10.10
CA VAL A 87 16.15 -2.57 10.06
C VAL A 87 17.10 -1.49 10.60
N LYS A 88 17.83 -0.84 9.70
CA LYS A 88 18.92 0.09 10.05
C LYS A 88 18.43 1.41 10.62
N TYR A 89 17.27 1.89 10.16
CA TYR A 89 16.77 3.21 10.49
C TYR A 89 15.35 3.12 11.04
N ARG A 90 14.95 4.15 11.78
CA ARG A 90 13.57 4.34 12.17
C ARG A 90 12.71 4.57 10.94
N HIS A 91 11.54 3.97 10.91
CA HIS A 91 10.58 4.16 9.84
C HIS A 91 9.47 5.12 10.27
N THR A 92 8.93 5.88 9.31
CA THR A 92 7.91 6.89 9.54
C THR A 92 6.70 6.64 8.66
N TRP A 93 5.51 6.64 9.24
CA TRP A 93 4.24 6.52 8.52
C TRP A 93 3.16 7.33 9.24
N ASN A 94 1.89 7.08 8.98
CA ASN A 94 0.81 7.86 9.56
C ASN A 94 -0.21 7.00 10.27
N VAL A 95 -0.84 7.56 11.30
CA VAL A 95 -2.11 7.07 11.86
C VAL A 95 -3.17 8.12 11.55
N ILE A 96 -4.21 7.71 10.84
CA ILE A 96 -5.25 8.58 10.31
C ILE A 96 -6.59 8.21 10.93
N THR A 97 -7.45 9.21 11.18
CA THR A 97 -8.81 8.99 11.64
C THR A 97 -9.78 9.18 10.49
N VAL A 98 -10.51 8.12 10.14
CA VAL A 98 -11.49 8.10 9.05
C VAL A 98 -12.80 7.60 9.64
N ASP A 99 -13.86 8.40 9.50
CA ASP A 99 -15.20 8.09 10.03
C ASP A 99 -15.16 7.69 11.52
N GLY A 100 -14.35 8.42 12.30
CA GLY A 100 -14.24 8.21 13.74
C GLY A 100 -13.35 7.04 14.16
N GLN A 101 -12.75 6.29 13.23
CA GLN A 101 -11.87 5.16 13.51
C GLN A 101 -10.43 5.48 13.12
N ARG A 102 -9.48 4.99 13.92
CA ARG A 102 -8.04 5.18 13.65
C ARG A 102 -7.48 4.00 12.90
N TYR A 103 -6.64 4.30 11.90
CA TYR A 103 -5.99 3.30 11.05
C TYR A 103 -4.54 3.70 10.78
N HIS A 104 -3.69 2.69 10.58
CA HIS A 104 -2.36 2.89 10.03
C HIS A 104 -2.43 3.07 8.52
N LEU A 105 -1.71 4.07 8.03
CA LEU A 105 -1.58 4.36 6.60
C LEU A 105 -0.10 4.55 6.28
N ASP A 106 0.46 3.68 5.44
CA ASP A 106 1.86 3.77 5.03
C ASP A 106 1.95 3.94 3.51
N ALA A 107 1.89 5.17 3.07
CA ALA A 107 1.96 5.50 1.65
C ALA A 107 3.35 5.24 1.05
N THR A 108 4.40 5.25 1.86
CA THR A 108 5.75 4.92 1.40
C THR A 108 5.84 3.46 0.98
N PHE A 109 5.35 2.55 1.81
CA PHE A 109 5.32 1.12 1.50
C PHE A 109 4.45 0.83 0.28
N ASP A 110 3.25 1.40 0.23
CA ASP A 110 2.35 1.22 -0.94
C ASP A 110 2.98 1.76 -2.23
N ASN A 111 3.65 2.90 -2.15
CA ASN A 111 4.35 3.47 -3.29
C ASN A 111 5.44 2.52 -3.83
N SER A 112 6.20 1.90 -2.94
CA SER A 112 7.27 0.98 -3.30
C SER A 112 6.78 -0.31 -3.95
N LEU A 113 5.56 -0.73 -3.63
CA LEU A 113 4.99 -1.99 -4.13
C LEU A 113 4.34 -1.89 -5.51
N GLN A 114 3.98 -0.69 -5.97
CA GLN A 114 3.19 -0.55 -7.18
C GLN A 114 3.95 -1.00 -8.43
N ARG A 115 3.27 -1.81 -9.24
CA ARG A 115 3.75 -2.34 -10.51
C ARG A 115 2.62 -2.28 -11.53
N GLY A 116 2.50 -1.15 -12.24
CA GLY A 116 1.47 -0.94 -13.25
C GLY A 116 0.07 -0.67 -12.71
N THR A 117 -0.14 -0.82 -11.40
CA THR A 117 -1.40 -0.51 -10.73
C THR A 117 -1.12 -0.01 -9.31
N PRO A 118 -1.94 0.88 -8.77
CA PRO A 118 -1.77 1.34 -7.38
C PRO A 118 -1.92 0.19 -6.39
N ARG A 119 -1.21 0.29 -5.27
CA ARG A 119 -1.28 -0.70 -4.19
C ARG A 119 -1.82 -0.04 -2.92
N TYR A 120 -2.54 -0.82 -2.14
CA TYR A 120 -3.22 -0.38 -0.93
C TYR A 120 -2.99 -1.36 0.23
N ASP A 121 -1.86 -2.08 0.21
CA ASP A 121 -1.50 -3.11 1.19
C ASP A 121 -1.43 -2.53 2.61
N TYR A 122 -1.04 -1.24 2.71
CA TYR A 122 -0.88 -0.52 3.97
C TYR A 122 -1.87 0.66 4.07
N PHE A 123 -3.05 0.46 3.52
CA PHE A 123 -4.13 1.45 3.55
C PHE A 123 -5.17 1.03 4.59
N ASN A 124 -5.15 1.67 5.74
CA ASN A 124 -6.08 1.46 6.86
C ASN A 124 -5.94 0.09 7.51
N LEU A 125 -4.73 -0.21 7.97
CA LEU A 125 -4.46 -1.39 8.79
C LEU A 125 -4.72 -1.11 10.26
N ASP A 126 -5.13 -2.16 10.99
CA ASP A 126 -5.13 -2.16 12.45
C ASP A 126 -3.74 -2.46 13.00
N ASP A 127 -3.59 -2.39 14.33
CA ASP A 127 -2.31 -2.66 15.00
C ASP A 127 -1.80 -4.07 14.71
N ARG A 128 -2.68 -5.05 14.74
CA ARG A 128 -2.29 -6.45 14.54
C ARG A 128 -1.62 -6.65 13.19
N HIS A 129 -2.11 -5.99 12.14
CA HIS A 129 -1.60 -6.16 10.79
C HIS A 129 -0.37 -5.29 10.50
N ILE A 130 -0.36 -4.04 10.96
CA ILE A 130 0.79 -3.17 10.70
C ILE A 130 2.06 -3.72 11.37
N PHE A 131 1.95 -4.25 12.58
CA PHE A 131 3.12 -4.74 13.31
C PHE A 131 3.61 -6.13 12.85
N ARG A 132 3.04 -6.69 11.80
CA ARG A 132 3.62 -7.87 11.12
C ARG A 132 4.95 -7.55 10.46
N ASP A 133 5.12 -6.33 9.95
CA ASP A 133 6.33 -5.92 9.24
C ASP A 133 6.77 -4.48 9.56
N HIS A 134 6.22 -3.89 10.59
CA HIS A 134 6.68 -2.62 11.16
C HIS A 134 7.19 -2.86 12.57
N GLU A 135 8.24 -2.12 12.93
CA GLU A 135 8.81 -2.21 14.27
C GLU A 135 7.99 -1.44 15.30
N THR A 136 8.27 -1.69 16.57
CA THR A 136 7.60 -1.05 17.70
C THR A 136 7.72 0.47 17.63
N LEU A 137 6.64 1.16 17.98
CA LEU A 137 6.62 2.62 18.03
C LEU A 137 7.57 3.16 19.09
N VAL A 138 8.27 4.25 18.77
CA VAL A 138 9.10 5.00 19.72
C VAL A 138 8.24 5.57 20.84
N LEU A 139 7.09 6.15 20.48
CA LEU A 139 6.09 6.66 21.42
C LEU A 139 4.76 5.95 21.17
N PRO A 140 4.09 5.46 22.23
CA PRO A 140 2.78 4.85 22.06
C PRO A 140 1.78 5.82 21.43
N LEU A 141 0.96 5.30 20.52
CA LEU A 141 -0.16 6.01 19.93
C LEU A 141 -1.48 5.36 20.36
N PRO A 142 -2.60 6.06 20.25
CA PRO A 142 -3.90 5.44 20.50
C PRO A 142 -4.07 4.18 19.65
N PRO A 143 -4.69 3.11 20.20
CA PRO A 143 -4.80 1.85 19.50
C PRO A 143 -5.65 1.94 18.22
N CYS A 144 -5.26 1.18 17.20
CA CYS A 144 -5.99 1.00 15.95
C CYS A 144 -6.57 -0.41 15.96
N THR A 145 -7.86 -0.56 16.26
CA THR A 145 -8.52 -1.86 16.42
C THR A 145 -9.57 -2.15 15.35
N ALA A 146 -9.95 -1.13 14.57
CA ALA A 146 -10.94 -1.28 13.50
C ALA A 146 -10.31 -1.82 12.23
N ASP A 147 -11.06 -2.63 11.48
CA ASP A 147 -10.63 -3.21 10.20
C ASP A 147 -11.55 -2.82 9.03
N LYS A 148 -12.64 -2.12 9.29
CA LYS A 148 -13.65 -1.78 8.28
C LYS A 148 -13.12 -0.89 7.16
N GLY A 149 -12.11 -0.08 7.43
CA GLY A 149 -11.53 0.84 6.47
C GLY A 149 -10.46 0.24 5.58
N TYR A 150 -10.06 -1.01 5.81
CA TYR A 150 -9.04 -1.66 5.00
C TYR A 150 -9.47 -1.70 3.52
N TYR A 151 -8.58 -1.22 2.65
CA TYR A 151 -8.92 -1.04 1.24
C TYR A 151 -9.33 -2.35 0.55
N TYR A 152 -8.59 -3.44 0.80
CA TYR A 152 -8.87 -4.73 0.15
C TYR A 152 -9.96 -5.55 0.86
N ARG A 153 -10.69 -4.98 1.81
CA ARG A 153 -11.75 -5.73 2.49
C ARG A 153 -12.74 -6.39 1.52
N PRO A 154 -13.25 -5.69 0.46
CA PRO A 154 -14.12 -6.34 -0.52
C PRO A 154 -13.40 -7.34 -1.43
N LEU A 155 -12.08 -7.33 -1.42
CA LEU A 155 -11.21 -8.22 -2.20
C LEU A 155 -10.41 -9.15 -1.29
N SER A 156 -10.94 -9.47 -0.12
CA SER A 156 -10.36 -10.43 0.81
C SER A 156 -11.08 -11.76 0.68
N PHE A 157 -10.33 -12.82 0.45
CA PHE A 157 -10.89 -14.14 0.16
C PHE A 157 -10.38 -15.18 1.14
N THR A 158 -11.24 -16.16 1.44
CA THR A 158 -10.91 -17.31 2.30
C THR A 158 -10.92 -18.62 1.54
N LYS A 159 -11.43 -18.64 0.29
CA LYS A 159 -11.58 -19.84 -0.52
C LYS A 159 -10.92 -19.65 -1.89
N PRO A 160 -10.14 -20.64 -2.35
CA PRO A 160 -9.50 -20.55 -3.66
C PRO A 160 -10.50 -20.39 -4.83
N GLU A 161 -11.70 -20.99 -4.72
CA GLU A 161 -12.73 -20.87 -5.74
C GLU A 161 -13.19 -19.42 -5.93
N ASP A 162 -13.28 -18.66 -4.84
CA ASP A 162 -13.72 -17.28 -4.90
C ASP A 162 -12.65 -16.38 -5.55
N VAL A 163 -11.38 -16.67 -5.31
CA VAL A 163 -10.26 -16.00 -5.99
C VAL A 163 -10.33 -16.29 -7.49
N GLU A 164 -10.49 -17.56 -7.88
CA GLU A 164 -10.62 -17.95 -9.28
C GLU A 164 -11.77 -17.24 -9.96
N ASN A 165 -12.95 -17.23 -9.34
CA ASN A 165 -14.14 -16.58 -9.89
C ASN A 165 -13.93 -15.08 -10.11
N ARG A 166 -13.26 -14.42 -9.16
CA ARG A 166 -12.96 -13.00 -9.30
C ARG A 166 -11.90 -12.73 -10.36
N ALA A 167 -10.91 -13.60 -10.48
CA ALA A 167 -9.92 -13.53 -11.57
C ALA A 167 -10.60 -13.67 -12.92
N ARG A 168 -11.53 -14.60 -13.07
CA ARG A 168 -12.32 -14.77 -14.31
C ARG A 168 -13.12 -13.52 -14.64
N GLN A 169 -13.69 -12.86 -13.63
CA GLN A 169 -14.40 -11.59 -13.83
C GLN A 169 -13.46 -10.49 -14.34
N ALA A 170 -12.27 -10.38 -13.75
CA ALA A 170 -11.28 -9.41 -14.19
C ALA A 170 -10.83 -9.66 -15.63
N LEU A 171 -10.62 -10.92 -15.99
CA LEU A 171 -10.27 -11.34 -17.35
C LEU A 171 -11.38 -11.00 -18.36
N ARG A 172 -12.65 -11.25 -18.01
CA ARG A 172 -13.80 -10.89 -18.86
C ARG A 172 -13.87 -9.39 -19.12
N LYS A 173 -13.53 -8.59 -18.10
CA LYS A 173 -13.50 -7.13 -18.21
C LYS A 173 -12.23 -6.60 -18.84
N LYS A 174 -11.33 -7.49 -19.27
CA LYS A 174 -10.03 -7.15 -19.88
C LYS A 174 -9.16 -6.28 -18.97
N GLN A 175 -9.26 -6.46 -17.65
CA GLN A 175 -8.41 -5.80 -16.69
C GLN A 175 -7.03 -6.46 -16.73
N PRO A 176 -5.94 -5.66 -16.84
CA PRO A 176 -4.59 -6.25 -16.91
C PRO A 176 -4.05 -6.72 -15.57
N HIS A 177 -4.64 -6.28 -14.49
CA HIS A 177 -4.19 -6.59 -13.13
C HIS A 177 -5.36 -7.02 -12.25
N PHE A 178 -5.07 -7.91 -11.29
CA PHE A 178 -6.00 -8.27 -10.24
C PHE A 178 -5.22 -8.36 -8.92
N VAL A 179 -5.58 -7.52 -7.95
CA VAL A 179 -4.92 -7.49 -6.64
C VAL A 179 -5.95 -7.92 -5.59
N PHE A 180 -5.57 -8.85 -4.73
CA PHE A 180 -6.44 -9.36 -3.68
C PHE A 180 -5.67 -9.66 -2.39
N HIS A 181 -6.40 -9.72 -1.29
CA HIS A 181 -5.90 -10.11 0.02
C HIS A 181 -6.38 -11.53 0.35
N TRP A 182 -5.45 -12.37 0.82
CA TRP A 182 -5.78 -13.73 1.26
C TRP A 182 -5.94 -13.77 2.77
N ARG A 183 -7.06 -14.29 3.27
CA ARG A 183 -7.31 -14.50 4.69
C ARG A 183 -7.89 -15.88 5.01
N GLY A 184 -7.60 -16.86 4.15
CA GLY A 184 -8.02 -18.26 4.33
C GLY A 184 -6.98 -19.09 5.08
N GLY A 185 -6.32 -18.52 6.08
CA GLY A 185 -5.17 -19.12 6.74
C GLY A 185 -3.85 -18.61 6.22
N GLY A 186 -2.74 -19.18 6.65
CA GLY A 186 -1.41 -18.77 6.18
C GLY A 186 -1.28 -18.92 4.66
N LEU A 187 -0.72 -17.92 4.02
CA LEU A 187 -0.40 -17.98 2.58
C LEU A 187 0.91 -18.74 2.39
N ASN A 188 0.82 -20.07 2.51
CA ASN A 188 1.97 -20.95 2.34
C ASN A 188 2.17 -21.29 0.86
N ARG A 189 3.25 -22.04 0.59
CA ARG A 189 3.62 -22.43 -0.78
C ARG A 189 2.52 -23.25 -1.47
N GLU A 190 1.89 -24.17 -0.75
CA GLU A 190 0.85 -25.04 -1.27
C GLU A 190 -0.39 -24.25 -1.69
N ILE A 191 -0.88 -23.36 -0.81
CA ILE A 191 -2.02 -22.50 -1.10
C ILE A 191 -1.71 -21.56 -2.25
N LEU A 192 -0.55 -20.93 -2.24
CA LEU A 192 -0.15 -20.01 -3.31
C LEU A 192 -0.07 -20.73 -4.65
N THR A 193 0.49 -21.93 -4.69
CA THR A 193 0.56 -22.74 -5.91
C THR A 193 -0.83 -23.07 -6.45
N ASP A 194 -1.76 -23.47 -5.58
CA ASP A 194 -3.14 -23.75 -5.98
C ASP A 194 -3.83 -22.50 -6.56
N LEU A 195 -3.70 -21.37 -5.89
CA LEU A 195 -4.26 -20.10 -6.37
C LEU A 195 -3.70 -19.71 -7.74
N LEU A 196 -2.39 -19.84 -7.91
CA LEU A 196 -1.73 -19.50 -9.17
C LEU A 196 -2.15 -20.43 -10.29
N ASN A 197 -2.24 -21.74 -10.04
CA ASN A 197 -2.65 -22.71 -11.05
C ASN A 197 -4.09 -22.47 -11.51
N ARG A 198 -5.00 -22.17 -10.58
CA ARG A 198 -6.39 -21.85 -10.90
C ARG A 198 -6.50 -20.59 -11.76
N CYS A 199 -5.77 -19.55 -11.40
CA CYS A 199 -5.82 -18.28 -12.13
C CYS A 199 -5.09 -18.38 -13.47
N ALA A 200 -4.00 -19.14 -13.55
CA ALA A 200 -3.30 -19.40 -14.80
C ALA A 200 -4.17 -20.16 -15.79
N ALA A 201 -4.92 -21.18 -15.33
CA ALA A 201 -5.87 -21.91 -16.17
C ALA A 201 -6.98 -21.00 -16.71
N ALA A 202 -7.53 -20.14 -15.85
CA ALA A 202 -8.54 -19.16 -16.26
C ALA A 202 -8.00 -18.17 -17.30
N ALA A 203 -6.77 -17.70 -17.13
CA ALA A 203 -6.11 -16.78 -18.08
C ALA A 203 -5.85 -17.47 -19.42
N ALA A 204 -5.39 -18.73 -19.39
CA ALA A 204 -5.08 -19.49 -20.59
C ALA A 204 -6.32 -19.67 -21.50
N GLU A 205 -7.50 -19.81 -20.93
CA GLU A 205 -8.76 -19.87 -21.68
C GLU A 205 -9.00 -18.63 -22.55
N ARG A 206 -8.36 -17.52 -22.22
CA ARG A 206 -8.46 -16.24 -22.93
C ARG A 206 -7.15 -15.86 -23.62
N GLY A 207 -6.24 -16.82 -23.77
CA GLY A 207 -4.96 -16.59 -24.44
C GLY A 207 -4.00 -15.70 -23.62
N LYS A 208 -4.17 -15.62 -22.31
CA LYS A 208 -3.32 -14.81 -21.43
C LYS A 208 -2.41 -15.70 -20.57
N CYS A 209 -1.28 -15.12 -20.19
CA CYS A 209 -0.35 -15.68 -19.22
C CYS A 209 -0.47 -14.89 -17.91
N VAL A 210 -0.09 -15.52 -16.80
CA VAL A 210 -0.13 -14.91 -15.45
C VAL A 210 1.27 -14.80 -14.90
N SER A 211 1.61 -13.61 -14.40
CA SER A 211 2.70 -13.44 -13.46
C SER A 211 2.13 -12.94 -12.13
N CYS A 212 2.87 -13.16 -11.06
CA CYS A 212 2.39 -12.95 -9.70
C CYS A 212 3.42 -12.19 -8.88
N SER A 213 2.96 -11.18 -8.13
CA SER A 213 3.75 -10.49 -7.11
C SER A 213 3.07 -10.69 -5.77
N VAL A 214 3.84 -11.08 -4.75
CA VAL A 214 3.29 -11.41 -3.42
C VAL A 214 3.97 -10.60 -2.34
N ASN A 215 3.18 -9.89 -1.56
CA ASN A 215 3.59 -9.32 -0.28
C ASN A 215 3.21 -10.35 0.80
N THR A 216 4.18 -11.13 1.25
CA THR A 216 3.92 -12.26 2.15
C THR A 216 3.50 -11.80 3.54
N ALA A 217 4.08 -10.73 4.06
CA ALA A 217 3.76 -10.23 5.41
C ALA A 217 2.30 -9.82 5.54
N GLN A 218 1.74 -9.19 4.49
CA GLN A 218 0.35 -8.73 4.49
C GLN A 218 -0.58 -9.63 3.69
N ALA A 219 -0.07 -10.73 3.14
CA ALA A 219 -0.83 -11.69 2.34
C ALA A 219 -1.63 -11.03 1.19
N VAL A 220 -0.99 -10.10 0.49
CA VAL A 220 -1.55 -9.44 -0.69
C VAL A 220 -0.87 -9.98 -1.93
N VAL A 221 -1.67 -10.35 -2.92
CA VAL A 221 -1.23 -10.95 -4.18
C VAL A 221 -1.68 -10.07 -5.34
N GLN A 222 -0.74 -9.75 -6.22
CA GLN A 222 -1.05 -9.10 -7.49
C GLN A 222 -0.83 -10.09 -8.63
N LEU A 223 -1.85 -10.32 -9.43
CA LEU A 223 -1.76 -11.06 -10.67
C LEU A 223 -1.71 -10.10 -11.84
N ASP A 224 -0.79 -10.34 -12.77
CA ASP A 224 -0.68 -9.59 -14.02
C ASP A 224 -1.02 -10.54 -15.17
N PHE A 225 -1.99 -10.15 -15.99
CA PHE A 225 -2.43 -10.91 -17.17
C PHE A 225 -1.75 -10.31 -18.40
N THR A 226 -0.89 -11.10 -19.04
CA THR A 226 -0.06 -10.65 -20.17
C THR A 226 -0.28 -11.53 -21.38
N ASP A 227 0.08 -11.03 -22.57
CA ASP A 227 -0.05 -11.78 -23.82
C ASP A 227 1.07 -12.80 -24.02
N ALA A 228 2.21 -12.60 -23.37
CA ALA A 228 3.38 -13.47 -23.47
C ALA A 228 3.88 -13.86 -22.08
N PRO A 229 4.56 -15.01 -21.93
CA PRO A 229 5.14 -15.39 -20.65
C PRO A 229 6.09 -14.32 -20.12
N ALA A 230 5.92 -13.94 -18.85
CA ALA A 230 6.87 -13.09 -18.16
C ALA A 230 8.14 -13.89 -17.86
N GLY A 231 9.30 -13.22 -17.79
CA GLY A 231 10.57 -13.86 -17.47
C GLY A 231 10.55 -14.53 -16.09
N GLU A 232 9.83 -13.93 -15.13
CA GLU A 232 9.58 -14.52 -13.81
C GLU A 232 8.07 -14.60 -13.59
N ALA A 233 7.57 -15.81 -13.31
CA ALA A 233 6.14 -16.02 -13.03
C ALA A 233 5.76 -15.60 -11.61
N LEU A 234 6.70 -15.59 -10.68
CA LEU A 234 6.48 -15.26 -9.26
C LEU A 234 7.56 -14.31 -8.76
N LEU A 235 7.15 -13.20 -8.17
CA LEU A 235 8.01 -12.24 -7.49
C LEU A 235 7.54 -12.09 -6.04
N VAL A 236 8.46 -12.34 -5.09
CA VAL A 236 8.20 -12.02 -3.67
C VAL A 236 8.59 -10.57 -3.44
N GLN A 237 7.64 -9.78 -2.97
CA GLN A 237 7.82 -8.36 -2.73
C GLN A 237 8.09 -8.08 -1.25
N GLN A 238 9.04 -7.17 -1.00
CA GLN A 238 9.21 -6.55 0.31
C GLN A 238 9.09 -5.04 0.12
N PRO A 239 8.23 -4.37 0.90
CA PRO A 239 8.12 -2.92 0.84
C PRO A 239 9.44 -2.25 1.19
N ASP A 240 9.74 -1.16 0.50
CA ASP A 240 10.94 -0.37 0.73
C ASP A 240 10.60 0.83 1.61
N GLU A 241 11.28 0.93 2.74
CA GLU A 241 11.15 2.04 3.69
C GLU A 241 12.30 3.05 3.57
N GLY A 242 13.21 2.82 2.62
CA GLY A 242 14.37 3.68 2.45
C GLY A 242 15.58 3.27 3.29
N ASN A 243 15.60 2.06 3.81
CA ASN A 243 16.75 1.52 4.52
C ASN A 243 17.86 1.04 3.59
N GLU A 244 17.58 0.88 2.31
CA GLU A 244 18.59 0.50 1.34
C GLU A 244 19.54 1.66 1.03
N LEU A 245 20.80 1.35 0.95
CA LEU A 245 21.85 2.30 0.59
C LEU A 245 22.05 2.36 -0.92
#